data_0a4e143be590bd8459e763fe0f99088d
#
_entry.id   0a4e143be590bd8459e763fe0f99088d
#
_cell.length_a   1.000
_cell.length_b   1.000
_cell.length_c   1.000
_cell.angle_alpha   90.00
_cell.angle_beta   90.00
_cell.angle_gamma   90.00
#
_symmetry.space_group_name_H-M   'P 1'
#
loop_
_entity.id
_entity.type
_entity.pdbx_description
1 polymer ?
#
loop_
_entity_poly.entity_id
_entity_poly.type
_entity_poly.pdbx_seq_one_letter_code
_entity_poly.pdbx_strand_id
1 'polypeptide(L)'
;IESARAGREEAKRVNADCAIAIGGGSTIGLGKAIALDSSLPILAIPTTYAGSEMTPILGITENGIKTTLRDGRMLPKTVIYDADLTLTLPAKLSATSGMNAIAHSVEALYAKEANPIISLMAEESIRVLADALPKITRNSQDLAARSDAQYGAWLAGGCLGAVGMALHHKLCHTLGGSFNL
;
A
#
# COMPACT_ATOMS: atom_id res chain seq x y z
N ILE A 1 -5.69 -14.26 -8.86
CA ILE A 1 -5.37 -15.65 -8.42
C ILE A 1 -4.53 -16.36 -9.47
N GLU A 2 -4.91 -16.32 -10.73
CA GLU A 2 -4.18 -16.96 -11.82
C GLU A 2 -2.74 -16.46 -11.95
N SER A 3 -2.54 -15.16 -11.94
CA SER A 3 -1.21 -14.52 -11.96
C SER A 3 -0.35 -14.92 -10.74
N ALA A 4 -0.95 -15.08 -9.57
CA ALA A 4 -0.23 -15.51 -8.38
C ALA A 4 0.20 -16.99 -8.47
N ARG A 5 -0.63 -17.84 -9.09
CA ARG A 5 -0.28 -19.24 -9.36
C ARG A 5 0.90 -19.32 -10.33
N ALA A 6 0.79 -18.62 -11.47
CA ALA A 6 1.87 -18.57 -12.46
C ALA A 6 3.18 -18.04 -11.86
N GLY A 7 3.11 -16.98 -11.04
CA GLY A 7 4.28 -16.44 -10.36
C GLY A 7 4.93 -17.42 -9.39
N ARG A 8 4.14 -18.23 -8.67
CA ARG A 8 4.67 -19.26 -7.78
C ARG A 8 5.34 -20.41 -8.53
N GLU A 9 4.74 -20.84 -9.62
CA GLU A 9 5.31 -21.89 -10.49
C GLU A 9 6.64 -21.42 -11.08
N GLU A 10 6.70 -20.17 -11.55
CA GLU A 10 7.92 -19.60 -12.07
C GLU A 10 9.00 -19.45 -10.99
N ALA A 11 8.65 -18.95 -9.80
CA ALA A 11 9.58 -18.84 -8.70
C ALA A 11 10.21 -20.20 -8.31
N LYS A 12 9.42 -21.27 -8.33
CA LYS A 12 9.92 -22.64 -8.13
C LYS A 12 10.82 -23.08 -9.28
N ARG A 13 10.43 -22.81 -10.54
CA ARG A 13 11.19 -23.20 -11.74
C ARG A 13 12.59 -22.60 -11.76
N VAL A 14 12.72 -21.32 -11.34
CA VAL A 14 14.01 -20.63 -11.32
C VAL A 14 14.74 -20.75 -9.98
N ASN A 15 14.18 -21.50 -9.02
CA ASN A 15 14.70 -21.62 -7.67
C ASN A 15 14.96 -20.26 -7.00
N ALA A 16 13.95 -19.37 -7.09
CA ALA A 16 14.04 -18.02 -6.54
C ALA A 16 14.23 -18.03 -5.02
N ASP A 17 15.05 -17.12 -4.51
CA ASP A 17 15.30 -16.91 -3.08
C ASP A 17 14.58 -15.66 -2.53
N CYS A 18 14.06 -14.79 -3.39
CA CYS A 18 13.24 -13.64 -3.03
C CYS A 18 12.24 -13.29 -4.12
N ALA A 19 11.24 -12.47 -3.78
CA ALA A 19 10.31 -11.85 -4.70
C ALA A 19 10.51 -10.33 -4.68
N ILE A 20 10.82 -9.73 -5.84
CA ILE A 20 10.93 -8.27 -5.98
C ILE A 20 9.63 -7.74 -6.57
N ALA A 21 8.93 -6.87 -5.83
CA ALA A 21 7.67 -6.26 -6.25
C ALA A 21 7.87 -4.76 -6.51
N ILE A 22 8.01 -4.38 -7.78
CA ILE A 22 8.18 -2.99 -8.22
C ILE A 22 6.87 -2.51 -8.84
N GLY A 23 6.19 -1.55 -8.21
CA GLY A 23 4.94 -1.03 -8.74
C GLY A 23 3.96 -0.53 -7.68
N GLY A 24 2.70 -0.38 -8.06
CA GLY A 24 1.62 0.05 -7.17
C GLY A 24 1.04 -1.10 -6.33
N GLY A 25 -0.06 -0.81 -5.64
CA GLY A 25 -0.71 -1.75 -4.72
C GLY A 25 -1.02 -3.13 -5.32
N SER A 26 -1.40 -3.22 -6.60
CA SER A 26 -1.67 -4.50 -7.27
C SER A 26 -0.41 -5.35 -7.42
N THR A 27 0.72 -4.74 -7.78
CA THR A 27 2.01 -5.43 -7.91
C THR A 27 2.52 -5.90 -6.56
N ILE A 28 2.43 -5.04 -5.54
CA ILE A 28 2.77 -5.41 -4.16
C ILE A 28 1.86 -6.57 -3.69
N GLY A 29 0.55 -6.50 -4.00
CA GLY A 29 -0.41 -7.56 -3.72
C GLY A 29 -0.05 -8.89 -4.38
N LEU A 30 0.43 -8.87 -5.63
CA LEU A 30 0.91 -10.06 -6.33
C LEU A 30 2.13 -10.67 -5.62
N GLY A 31 3.12 -9.85 -5.23
CA GLY A 31 4.28 -10.30 -4.45
C GLY A 31 3.86 -10.96 -3.13
N LYS A 32 2.90 -10.38 -2.43
CA LYS A 32 2.32 -10.95 -1.20
C LYS A 32 1.62 -12.29 -1.45
N ALA A 33 0.84 -12.39 -2.53
CA ALA A 33 0.15 -13.62 -2.89
C ALA A 33 1.12 -14.75 -3.25
N ILE A 34 2.27 -14.42 -3.85
CA ILE A 34 3.35 -15.39 -4.10
C ILE A 34 3.98 -15.83 -2.79
N ALA A 35 4.34 -14.87 -1.92
CA ALA A 35 5.01 -15.14 -0.65
C ALA A 35 4.14 -15.93 0.34
N LEU A 36 2.81 -15.76 0.29
CA LEU A 36 1.88 -16.45 1.19
C LEU A 36 2.07 -17.98 1.18
N ASP A 37 2.30 -18.55 -0.01
CA ASP A 37 2.46 -20.00 -0.16
C ASP A 37 3.93 -20.44 -0.29
N SER A 38 4.79 -19.56 -0.82
CA SER A 38 6.21 -19.89 -1.03
C SER A 38 7.10 -19.54 0.16
N SER A 39 6.62 -18.66 1.05
CA SER A 39 7.41 -18.05 2.14
C SER A 39 8.65 -17.28 1.67
N LEU A 40 8.71 -16.91 0.39
CA LEU A 40 9.80 -16.10 -0.15
C LEU A 40 9.79 -14.71 0.51
N PRO A 41 10.95 -14.19 0.93
CA PRO A 41 11.02 -12.81 1.38
C PRO A 41 10.67 -11.85 0.24
N ILE A 42 9.92 -10.78 0.58
CA ILE A 42 9.52 -9.76 -0.39
C ILE A 42 10.43 -8.54 -0.21
N LEU A 43 11.00 -8.05 -1.33
CA LEU A 43 11.54 -6.72 -1.47
C LEU A 43 10.54 -5.88 -2.25
N ALA A 44 10.00 -4.82 -1.64
CA ALA A 44 9.00 -3.97 -2.27
C ALA A 44 9.60 -2.62 -2.67
N ILE A 45 9.27 -2.15 -3.88
CA ILE A 45 9.64 -0.83 -4.39
C ILE A 45 8.34 -0.17 -4.88
N PRO A 46 7.63 0.58 -4.01
CA PRO A 46 6.35 1.16 -4.35
C PRO A 46 6.49 2.35 -5.30
N THR A 47 5.64 2.40 -6.32
CA THR A 47 5.54 3.51 -7.28
C THR A 47 4.23 4.30 -7.13
N THR A 48 3.47 4.04 -6.07
CA THR A 48 2.24 4.75 -5.66
C THR A 48 2.28 5.02 -4.17
N TYR A 49 1.33 5.77 -3.65
CA TYR A 49 1.25 6.14 -2.23
C TYR A 49 0.24 5.28 -1.45
N ALA A 50 0.09 3.99 -1.85
CA ALA A 50 -0.96 3.13 -1.32
C ALA A 50 -0.70 2.60 0.12
N GLY A 51 0.56 2.53 0.56
CA GLY A 51 0.94 2.05 1.90
C GLY A 51 0.87 0.53 2.10
N SER A 52 0.44 -0.23 1.09
CA SER A 52 0.30 -1.69 1.17
C SER A 52 1.61 -2.41 1.50
N GLU A 53 2.74 -1.87 1.07
CA GLU A 53 4.09 -2.39 1.29
C GLU A 53 4.49 -2.48 2.76
N MET A 54 3.81 -1.71 3.62
CA MET A 54 4.06 -1.68 5.07
C MET A 54 3.14 -2.60 5.87
N THR A 55 2.34 -3.44 5.19
CA THR A 55 1.31 -4.23 5.87
C THR A 55 1.46 -5.73 5.59
N PRO A 56 1.09 -6.60 6.56
CA PRO A 56 0.92 -8.03 6.33
C PRO A 56 -0.48 -8.37 5.78
N ILE A 57 -1.12 -7.44 5.05
CA ILE A 57 -2.51 -7.55 4.62
C ILE A 57 -2.57 -7.70 3.10
N LEU A 58 -3.43 -8.60 2.62
CA LEU A 58 -3.73 -8.83 1.22
C LEU A 58 -5.24 -8.88 0.99
N GLY A 59 -5.75 -8.04 0.09
CA GLY A 59 -7.11 -8.16 -0.43
C GLY A 59 -7.12 -9.06 -1.67
N ILE A 60 -7.99 -10.06 -1.67
CA ILE A 60 -8.20 -10.97 -2.80
C ILE A 60 -9.66 -10.83 -3.23
N THR A 61 -9.90 -10.68 -4.53
CA THR A 61 -11.25 -10.75 -5.10
C THR A 61 -11.37 -12.07 -5.86
N GLU A 62 -12.31 -12.90 -5.46
CA GLU A 62 -12.62 -14.17 -6.10
C GLU A 62 -14.13 -14.29 -6.28
N ASN A 63 -14.57 -14.58 -7.51
CA ASN A 63 -16.00 -14.70 -7.86
C ASN A 63 -16.83 -13.48 -7.42
N GLY A 64 -16.29 -12.27 -7.54
CA GLY A 64 -16.94 -11.02 -7.12
C GLY A 64 -16.96 -10.78 -5.60
N ILE A 65 -16.41 -11.70 -4.81
CA ILE A 65 -16.32 -11.55 -3.35
C ILE A 65 -14.91 -11.10 -2.98
N LYS A 66 -14.82 -9.95 -2.31
CA LYS A 66 -13.55 -9.43 -1.78
C LYS A 66 -13.33 -9.93 -0.36
N THR A 67 -12.25 -10.67 -0.17
CA THR A 67 -11.78 -11.14 1.13
C THR A 67 -10.47 -10.48 1.50
N THR A 68 -10.20 -10.33 2.79
CA THR A 68 -8.94 -9.78 3.30
C THR A 68 -8.25 -10.82 4.15
N LEU A 69 -7.00 -11.10 3.85
CA LEU A 69 -6.14 -11.99 4.61
C LEU A 69 -5.07 -11.18 5.34
N ARG A 70 -4.67 -11.66 6.53
CA ARG A 70 -3.55 -11.11 7.31
C ARG A 70 -2.61 -12.25 7.68
N ASP A 71 -1.35 -12.19 7.24
CA ASP A 71 -0.33 -13.18 7.53
C ASP A 71 1.06 -12.53 7.48
N GLY A 72 1.91 -12.83 8.47
CA GLY A 72 3.25 -12.24 8.60
C GLY A 72 4.18 -12.55 7.43
N ARG A 73 3.94 -13.65 6.70
CA ARG A 73 4.71 -14.00 5.48
C ARG A 73 4.54 -12.98 4.35
N MET A 74 3.42 -12.24 4.35
CA MET A 74 3.11 -11.23 3.36
C MET A 74 3.72 -9.85 3.67
N LEU A 75 4.29 -9.65 4.86
CA LEU A 75 4.95 -8.39 5.18
C LEU A 75 6.29 -8.31 4.45
N PRO A 76 6.50 -7.33 3.57
CA PRO A 76 7.79 -7.13 2.93
C PRO A 76 8.93 -7.03 3.95
N LYS A 77 10.02 -7.73 3.69
CA LYS A 77 11.22 -7.70 4.54
C LYS A 77 12.03 -6.43 4.34
N THR A 78 11.98 -5.89 3.13
CA THR A 78 12.67 -4.66 2.76
C THR A 78 11.74 -3.85 1.88
N VAL A 79 11.68 -2.54 2.15
CA VAL A 79 10.99 -1.57 1.29
C VAL A 79 11.99 -0.50 0.88
N ILE A 80 12.05 -0.21 -0.41
CA ILE A 80 12.88 0.86 -0.96
C ILE A 80 11.95 1.92 -1.52
N TYR A 81 12.01 3.12 -0.96
CA TYR A 81 11.30 4.28 -1.45
C TYR A 81 12.22 5.10 -2.35
N ASP A 82 11.90 5.12 -3.64
CA ASP A 82 12.61 5.88 -4.67
C ASP A 82 11.61 6.82 -5.34
N ALA A 83 11.76 8.12 -5.07
CA ALA A 83 10.85 9.13 -5.58
C ALA A 83 10.91 9.29 -7.10
N ASP A 84 12.05 9.00 -7.73
CA ASP A 84 12.19 9.06 -9.18
C ASP A 84 11.22 8.09 -9.87
N LEU A 85 10.97 6.92 -9.29
CA LEU A 85 10.04 5.93 -9.83
C LEU A 85 8.57 6.36 -9.74
N THR A 86 8.27 7.43 -9.02
CA THR A 86 6.93 8.00 -8.95
C THR A 86 6.70 9.13 -9.96
N LEU A 87 7.73 9.64 -10.64
CA LEU A 87 7.62 10.76 -11.59
C LEU A 87 6.68 10.48 -12.77
N THR A 88 6.58 9.21 -13.17
CA THR A 88 5.66 8.77 -14.23
C THR A 88 4.23 8.53 -13.75
N LEU A 89 3.97 8.57 -12.44
CA LEU A 89 2.63 8.40 -11.90
C LEU A 89 1.78 9.64 -12.25
N PRO A 90 0.65 9.50 -12.97
CA PRO A 90 -0.19 10.63 -13.33
C PRO A 90 -0.67 11.41 -12.09
N ALA A 91 -0.78 12.74 -12.20
CA ALA A 91 -1.15 13.62 -11.10
C ALA A 91 -2.49 13.19 -10.44
N LYS A 92 -3.48 12.78 -11.23
CA LYS A 92 -4.76 12.27 -10.72
C LYS A 92 -4.59 11.02 -9.85
N LEU A 93 -3.78 10.06 -10.30
CA LEU A 93 -3.50 8.84 -9.53
C LEU A 93 -2.62 9.14 -8.30
N SER A 94 -1.70 10.09 -8.40
CA SER A 94 -0.93 10.57 -7.26
C SER A 94 -1.85 11.12 -6.18
N ALA A 95 -2.79 11.99 -6.56
CA ALA A 95 -3.77 12.58 -5.65
C ALA A 95 -4.67 11.53 -5.01
N THR A 96 -5.28 10.63 -5.80
CA THR A 96 -6.21 9.61 -5.26
C THR A 96 -5.49 8.59 -4.38
N SER A 97 -4.28 8.17 -4.75
CA SER A 97 -3.46 7.26 -3.95
C SER A 97 -3.02 7.91 -2.63
N GLY A 98 -2.59 9.17 -2.68
CA GLY A 98 -2.22 9.93 -1.47
C GLY A 98 -3.41 10.22 -0.56
N MET A 99 -4.59 10.53 -1.11
CA MET A 99 -5.82 10.68 -0.32
C MET A 99 -6.22 9.39 0.38
N ASN A 100 -6.00 8.23 -0.26
CA ASN A 100 -6.18 6.94 0.40
C ASN A 100 -5.20 6.76 1.57
N ALA A 101 -3.94 7.20 1.44
CA ALA A 101 -2.99 7.18 2.54
C ALA A 101 -3.43 8.11 3.70
N ILE A 102 -3.93 9.31 3.39
CA ILE A 102 -4.53 10.19 4.41
C ILE A 102 -5.68 9.48 5.12
N ALA A 103 -6.55 8.78 4.40
CA ALA A 103 -7.65 8.04 4.99
C ALA A 103 -7.18 6.93 5.96
N HIS A 104 -6.09 6.23 5.67
CA HIS A 104 -5.46 5.28 6.60
C HIS A 104 -5.05 5.98 7.90
N SER A 105 -4.41 7.13 7.80
CA SER A 105 -3.95 7.91 8.95
C SER A 105 -5.12 8.46 9.77
N VAL A 106 -6.16 8.98 9.13
CA VAL A 106 -7.38 9.45 9.81
C VAL A 106 -8.06 8.30 10.56
N GLU A 107 -8.20 7.13 9.95
CA GLU A 107 -8.78 5.97 10.63
C GLU A 107 -7.94 5.49 11.81
N ALA A 108 -6.60 5.59 11.70
CA ALA A 108 -5.70 5.21 12.78
C ALA A 108 -5.89 6.07 14.04
N LEU A 109 -6.28 7.34 13.89
CA LEU A 109 -6.53 8.24 15.03
C LEU A 109 -7.71 7.82 15.92
N TYR A 110 -8.71 7.16 15.33
CA TYR A 110 -9.89 6.70 16.08
C TYR A 110 -10.06 5.18 16.10
N ALA A 111 -9.07 4.43 15.64
CA ALA A 111 -9.08 2.97 15.70
C ALA A 111 -9.09 2.49 17.16
N LYS A 112 -9.62 1.29 17.37
CA LYS A 112 -9.67 0.68 18.72
C LYS A 112 -8.27 0.47 19.31
N GLU A 113 -7.30 0.19 18.46
CA GLU A 113 -5.89 -0.05 18.79
C GLU A 113 -5.05 1.24 18.74
N ALA A 114 -5.69 2.42 18.65
CA ALA A 114 -4.99 3.71 18.65
C ALA A 114 -4.14 3.87 19.92
N ASN A 115 -2.96 4.45 19.75
CA ASN A 115 -2.04 4.75 20.83
C ASN A 115 -1.23 6.01 20.48
N PRO A 116 -0.54 6.64 21.45
CA PRO A 116 0.17 7.90 21.21
C PRO A 116 1.19 7.85 20.07
N ILE A 117 1.91 6.73 19.88
CA ILE A 117 2.91 6.59 18.80
C ILE A 117 2.21 6.59 17.45
N ILE A 118 1.16 5.80 17.29
CA ILE A 118 0.38 5.73 16.05
C ILE A 118 -0.29 7.07 15.77
N SER A 119 -0.81 7.77 16.78
CA SER A 119 -1.40 9.11 16.61
C SER A 119 -0.38 10.12 16.08
N LEU A 120 0.82 10.17 16.63
CA LEU A 120 1.90 11.03 16.14
C LEU A 120 2.29 10.72 14.69
N MET A 121 2.41 9.44 14.34
CA MET A 121 2.69 9.01 12.97
C MET A 121 1.55 9.42 12.01
N ALA A 122 0.31 9.25 12.43
CA ALA A 122 -0.87 9.59 11.63
C ALA A 122 -0.98 11.10 11.39
N GLU A 123 -0.79 11.91 12.42
CA GLU A 123 -0.79 13.37 12.32
C GLU A 123 0.30 13.87 11.36
N GLU A 124 1.52 13.36 11.51
CA GLU A 124 2.64 13.73 10.62
C GLU A 124 2.37 13.27 9.18
N SER A 125 1.85 12.07 8.97
CA SER A 125 1.44 11.58 7.66
C SER A 125 0.42 12.52 6.98
N ILE A 126 -0.64 12.89 7.70
CA ILE A 126 -1.67 13.80 7.20
C ILE A 126 -1.06 15.16 6.85
N ARG A 127 -0.24 15.73 7.73
CA ARG A 127 0.43 17.03 7.54
C ARG A 127 1.26 17.05 6.25
N VAL A 128 2.13 16.04 6.08
CA VAL A 128 3.06 15.97 4.95
C VAL A 128 2.30 15.72 3.64
N LEU A 129 1.35 14.79 3.63
CA LEU A 129 0.55 14.50 2.43
C LEU A 129 -0.33 15.67 2.02
N ALA A 130 -0.95 16.37 2.98
CA ALA A 130 -1.76 17.55 2.70
C ALA A 130 -0.94 18.70 2.06
N ASP A 131 0.34 18.81 2.37
CA ASP A 131 1.25 19.77 1.74
C ASP A 131 1.80 19.29 0.38
N ALA A 132 2.17 18.02 0.28
CA ALA A 132 2.83 17.46 -0.91
C ALA A 132 1.86 17.26 -2.09
N LEU A 133 0.65 16.72 -1.86
CA LEU A 133 -0.28 16.37 -2.94
C LEU A 133 -0.71 17.56 -3.80
N PRO A 134 -1.03 18.76 -3.25
CA PRO A 134 -1.30 19.94 -4.07
C PRO A 134 -0.10 20.39 -4.91
N LYS A 135 1.14 20.22 -4.42
CA LYS A 135 2.35 20.52 -5.19
C LYS A 135 2.49 19.59 -6.37
N ILE A 136 2.36 18.27 -6.15
CA ILE A 136 2.39 17.25 -7.21
C ILE A 136 1.31 17.48 -8.27
N THR A 137 0.10 17.91 -7.88
CA THR A 137 -0.98 18.18 -8.84
C THR A 137 -0.72 19.38 -9.71
N ARG A 138 0.01 20.41 -9.21
CA ARG A 138 0.42 21.57 -9.98
C ARG A 138 1.66 21.31 -10.85
N ASN A 139 2.61 20.55 -10.32
CA ASN A 139 3.84 20.17 -11.00
C ASN A 139 4.15 18.68 -10.71
N SER A 140 3.78 17.82 -11.64
CA SER A 140 3.99 16.37 -11.50
C SER A 140 5.46 15.95 -11.50
N GLN A 141 6.38 16.85 -11.84
CA GLN A 141 7.83 16.61 -11.84
C GLN A 141 8.53 17.17 -10.59
N ASP A 142 7.79 17.63 -9.60
CA ASP A 142 8.34 18.11 -8.32
C ASP A 142 8.81 16.91 -7.48
N LEU A 143 10.09 16.57 -7.61
CA LEU A 143 10.72 15.44 -6.96
C LEU A 143 10.69 15.56 -5.42
N ALA A 144 10.87 16.77 -4.89
CA ALA A 144 10.80 17.00 -3.46
C ALA A 144 9.40 16.70 -2.90
N ALA A 145 8.35 17.21 -3.56
CA ALA A 145 6.98 16.89 -3.19
C ALA A 145 6.66 15.39 -3.32
N ARG A 146 7.25 14.70 -4.30
CA ARG A 146 7.08 13.25 -4.45
C ARG A 146 7.78 12.47 -3.34
N SER A 147 8.96 12.90 -2.94
CA SER A 147 9.68 12.34 -1.79
C SER A 147 8.87 12.52 -0.49
N ASP A 148 8.35 13.72 -0.27
CA ASP A 148 7.48 14.01 0.87
C ASP A 148 6.22 13.14 0.85
N ALA A 149 5.60 12.96 -0.32
CA ALA A 149 4.42 12.09 -0.45
C ALA A 149 4.74 10.61 -0.16
N GLN A 150 5.91 10.11 -0.57
CA GLN A 150 6.35 8.76 -0.20
C GLN A 150 6.59 8.62 1.30
N TYR A 151 7.22 9.62 1.93
CA TYR A 151 7.40 9.64 3.37
C TYR A 151 6.05 9.62 4.11
N GLY A 152 5.10 10.46 3.70
CA GLY A 152 3.76 10.46 4.26
C GLY A 152 3.03 9.13 4.06
N ALA A 153 3.16 8.50 2.87
CA ALA A 153 2.59 7.20 2.57
C ALA A 153 3.22 6.06 3.38
N TRP A 154 4.53 6.12 3.63
CA TRP A 154 5.21 5.19 4.53
C TRP A 154 4.63 5.24 5.94
N LEU A 155 4.47 6.43 6.51
CA LEU A 155 3.85 6.60 7.84
C LEU A 155 2.41 6.07 7.86
N ALA A 156 1.61 6.41 6.83
CA ALA A 156 0.23 5.92 6.69
C ALA A 156 0.16 4.39 6.61
N GLY A 157 1.08 3.78 5.84
CA GLY A 157 1.19 2.32 5.73
C GLY A 157 1.57 1.66 7.05
N GLY A 158 2.47 2.30 7.82
CA GLY A 158 2.81 1.88 9.18
C GLY A 158 1.60 1.91 10.13
N CYS A 159 0.82 2.99 10.08
CA CYS A 159 -0.45 3.09 10.82
C CYS A 159 -1.42 1.98 10.41
N LEU A 160 -1.64 1.79 9.10
CA LEU A 160 -2.51 0.72 8.57
C LEU A 160 -2.09 -0.68 9.02
N GLY A 161 -0.78 -0.93 9.08
CA GLY A 161 -0.23 -2.22 9.56
C GLY A 161 -0.42 -2.46 11.04
N ALA A 162 -0.45 -1.39 11.84
CA ALA A 162 -0.51 -1.43 13.30
C ALA A 162 -1.93 -1.50 13.88
N VAL A 163 -2.92 -0.94 13.18
CA VAL A 163 -4.33 -0.87 13.66
C VAL A 163 -5.30 -1.56 12.70
N GLY A 164 -6.50 -1.82 13.18
CA GLY A 164 -7.58 -2.34 12.34
C GLY A 164 -8.22 -1.26 11.46
N MET A 165 -8.73 -1.65 10.27
CA MET A 165 -9.51 -0.79 9.39
C MET A 165 -10.84 -0.40 10.03
N ALA A 166 -11.20 0.88 9.94
CA ALA A 166 -12.43 1.43 10.48
C ALA A 166 -13.51 1.67 9.39
N LEU A 167 -14.37 2.66 9.58
CA LEU A 167 -15.59 2.85 8.79
C LEU A 167 -15.33 3.14 7.31
N HIS A 168 -14.38 4.05 7.01
CA HIS A 168 -14.12 4.50 5.63
C HIS A 168 -13.74 3.32 4.72
N HIS A 169 -12.75 2.54 5.11
CA HIS A 169 -12.29 1.40 4.29
C HIS A 169 -13.33 0.29 4.19
N LYS A 170 -14.08 0.00 5.26
CA LYS A 170 -15.16 -0.97 5.22
C LYS A 170 -16.26 -0.52 4.26
N LEU A 171 -16.63 0.76 4.29
CA LEU A 171 -17.62 1.33 3.37
C LEU A 171 -17.13 1.28 1.91
N CYS A 172 -15.89 1.73 1.65
CA CYS A 172 -15.30 1.68 0.32
C CYS A 172 -15.22 0.25 -0.23
N HIS A 173 -14.85 -0.73 0.60
CA HIS A 173 -14.81 -2.14 0.18
C HIS A 173 -16.20 -2.69 -0.12
N THR A 174 -17.21 -2.33 0.68
CA THR A 174 -18.59 -2.77 0.46
C THR A 174 -19.15 -2.16 -0.83
N LEU A 175 -19.01 -0.85 -1.01
CA LEU A 175 -19.48 -0.16 -2.22
C LEU A 175 -18.73 -0.66 -3.46
N GLY A 176 -17.41 -0.76 -3.40
CA GLY A 176 -16.58 -1.26 -4.51
C GLY A 176 -16.95 -2.68 -4.92
N GLY A 177 -17.19 -3.57 -3.94
CA GLY A 177 -17.62 -4.95 -4.21
C GLY A 177 -19.05 -5.05 -4.73
N SER A 178 -19.98 -4.23 -4.21
CA SER A 178 -21.40 -4.30 -4.60
C SER A 178 -21.69 -3.65 -5.95
N PHE A 179 -20.95 -2.60 -6.32
CA PHE A 179 -21.20 -1.79 -7.53
C PHE A 179 -20.08 -1.90 -8.56
N ASN A 180 -19.08 -2.74 -8.32
CA ASN A 180 -17.91 -2.92 -9.21
C ASN A 180 -17.22 -1.59 -9.56
N LEU A 181 -16.97 -0.76 -8.52
CA LEU A 181 -16.34 0.56 -8.61
C LEU A 181 -14.81 0.45 -8.45
#